data_ec0cf6397b2f415248784d7e6a275f88
#
_entry.id   ec0cf6397b2f415248784d7e6a275f88
#
_cell.length_a   1.000
_cell.length_b   1.000
_cell.length_c   1.000
_cell.angle_alpha   90.00
_cell.angle_beta   90.00
_cell.angle_gamma   90.00
#
_symmetry.space_group_name_H-M   'P 1'
#
loop_
_entity.id
_entity.type
_entity.pdbx_description
1 polymer ?
#
loop_
_entity_poly.entity_id
_entity_poly.type
_entity_poly.pdbx_seq_one_letter_code
_entity_poly.pdbx_strand_id
1 'polypeptide(L)'
;MQRLNIKNGPLPHVTVQCPVYKEGLEAVIVPTVNSLEAAIRNYESHGGTANIFMNDDGMQLLSPEEAAERRAYYVEHNIGWVARPKHNPNGEGLQRFIRRGKFKKASNMNYALGISLKVEDKLVQLDRTGVWTQSEEEEAYQKCLAEVLDEELGRAWAEGDSRVGDYILIVDSDTRIPEECMIDAVSELEESPQVAILQFSSGVMNVTTS
;
A
#
# COMPACT_ATOMS: atom_id res chain seq x y z
N MET A 1 -24.37 -15.16 -0.81
CA MET A 1 -23.24 -14.91 0.10
C MET A 1 -23.73 -14.13 1.31
N GLN A 2 -23.40 -14.55 2.51
CA GLN A 2 -23.71 -13.83 3.75
C GLN A 2 -22.48 -13.04 4.15
N ARG A 3 -22.60 -11.71 4.25
CA ARG A 3 -21.48 -10.86 4.68
C ARG A 3 -21.05 -11.19 6.10
N LEU A 4 -19.75 -11.29 6.32
CA LEU A 4 -19.17 -11.46 7.64
C LEU A 4 -19.42 -10.23 8.52
N ASN A 5 -19.37 -10.43 9.81
CA ASN A 5 -19.38 -9.35 10.79
C ASN A 5 -18.63 -9.78 12.05
N ILE A 6 -18.33 -8.82 12.94
CA ILE A 6 -17.56 -9.06 14.18
C ILE A 6 -18.11 -10.18 15.07
N LYS A 7 -19.39 -10.55 14.94
CA LYS A 7 -19.98 -11.67 15.68
C LYS A 7 -19.42 -13.02 15.26
N ASN A 8 -18.80 -13.10 14.08
CA ASN A 8 -18.15 -14.29 13.53
C ASN A 8 -16.66 -14.40 13.94
N GLY A 9 -16.14 -13.44 14.68
CA GLY A 9 -14.74 -13.32 15.08
C GLY A 9 -14.10 -12.06 14.50
N PRO A 10 -12.80 -11.81 14.78
CA PRO A 10 -12.07 -10.69 14.18
C PRO A 10 -12.01 -10.88 12.66
N LEU A 11 -12.31 -9.82 11.93
CA LEU A 11 -12.17 -9.84 10.47
C LEU A 11 -10.68 -9.67 10.09
N PRO A 12 -10.23 -10.27 8.98
CA PRO A 12 -8.86 -10.14 8.49
C PRO A 12 -8.46 -8.69 8.22
N HIS A 13 -7.17 -8.38 8.32
CA HIS A 13 -6.64 -7.09 7.91
C HIS A 13 -6.43 -7.04 6.40
N VAL A 14 -6.90 -5.98 5.74
CA VAL A 14 -6.77 -5.80 4.29
C VAL A 14 -5.79 -4.67 3.98
N THR A 15 -4.71 -4.97 3.26
CA THR A 15 -3.82 -3.94 2.72
C THR A 15 -4.21 -3.62 1.28
N VAL A 16 -4.54 -2.36 1.01
CA VAL A 16 -4.79 -1.88 -0.34
C VAL A 16 -3.47 -1.50 -0.99
N GLN A 17 -2.99 -2.30 -1.93
CA GLN A 17 -1.83 -1.96 -2.75
C GLN A 17 -2.26 -1.16 -3.99
N CYS A 18 -1.78 0.09 -4.09
CA CYS A 18 -2.07 0.98 -5.21
C CYS A 18 -0.78 1.40 -5.91
N PRO A 19 -0.48 0.84 -7.10
CA PRO A 19 0.69 1.24 -7.86
C PRO A 19 0.46 2.58 -8.59
N VAL A 20 1.37 3.53 -8.37
CA VAL A 20 1.37 4.89 -8.93
C VAL A 20 2.65 5.12 -9.72
N TYR A 21 2.60 5.91 -10.79
CA TYR A 21 3.78 6.30 -11.58
C TYR A 21 3.80 7.78 -11.94
N LYS A 22 2.98 8.22 -12.89
CA LYS A 22 2.94 9.59 -13.41
C LYS A 22 1.63 10.32 -13.14
N GLU A 23 0.73 9.66 -12.46
CA GLU A 23 -0.59 10.18 -12.13
C GLU A 23 -0.46 11.43 -11.27
N GLY A 24 -1.23 12.48 -11.62
CA GLY A 24 -1.30 13.72 -10.86
C GLY A 24 -2.01 13.50 -9.51
N LEU A 25 -1.57 14.23 -8.48
CA LEU A 25 -2.13 14.13 -7.15
C LEU A 25 -3.62 14.45 -7.17
N GLU A 26 -3.99 15.68 -7.50
CA GLU A 26 -5.37 16.18 -7.43
C GLU A 26 -6.33 15.50 -8.42
N ALA A 27 -5.84 15.26 -9.65
CA ALA A 27 -6.71 14.76 -10.71
C ALA A 27 -7.01 13.27 -10.64
N VAL A 28 -6.09 12.48 -10.07
CA VAL A 28 -6.15 11.02 -10.12
C VAL A 28 -6.03 10.38 -8.73
N ILE A 29 -4.98 10.72 -7.97
CA ILE A 29 -4.72 10.06 -6.69
C ILE A 29 -5.78 10.40 -5.65
N VAL A 30 -6.09 11.67 -5.47
CA VAL A 30 -7.11 12.14 -4.50
C VAL A 30 -8.47 11.47 -4.72
N PRO A 31 -9.07 11.45 -5.92
CA PRO A 31 -10.34 10.75 -6.12
C PRO A 31 -10.28 9.25 -5.86
N THR A 32 -9.15 8.62 -6.15
CA THR A 32 -8.96 7.19 -5.85
C THR A 32 -8.89 6.96 -4.36
N VAL A 33 -8.05 7.70 -3.63
CA VAL A 33 -7.93 7.60 -2.16
C VAL A 33 -9.27 7.83 -1.49
N ASN A 34 -10.04 8.84 -1.90
CA ASN A 34 -11.37 9.09 -1.34
C ASN A 34 -12.29 7.87 -1.46
N SER A 35 -12.23 7.16 -2.60
CA SER A 35 -13.03 5.95 -2.78
C SER A 35 -12.51 4.77 -1.93
N LEU A 36 -11.20 4.66 -1.77
CA LEU A 36 -10.58 3.65 -0.90
C LEU A 36 -10.95 3.89 0.56
N GLU A 37 -10.87 5.12 1.04
CA GLU A 37 -11.26 5.47 2.41
C GLU A 37 -12.74 5.22 2.68
N ALA A 38 -13.63 5.46 1.71
CA ALA A 38 -15.04 5.14 1.86
C ALA A 38 -15.23 3.62 2.04
N ALA A 39 -14.54 2.80 1.24
CA ALA A 39 -14.58 1.36 1.37
C ALA A 39 -13.92 0.86 2.67
N ILE A 40 -12.84 1.48 3.13
CA ILE A 40 -12.20 1.19 4.42
C ILE A 40 -13.18 1.47 5.56
N ARG A 41 -13.78 2.66 5.60
CA ARG A 41 -14.79 3.00 6.64
C ARG A 41 -15.95 2.03 6.66
N ASN A 42 -16.42 1.59 5.49
CA ASN A 42 -17.46 0.56 5.42
C ASN A 42 -16.96 -0.77 6.02
N TYR A 43 -15.76 -1.21 5.67
CA TYR A 43 -15.17 -2.44 6.21
C TYR A 43 -14.94 -2.39 7.72
N GLU A 44 -14.44 -1.26 8.22
CA GLU A 44 -14.27 -0.99 9.67
C GLU A 44 -15.60 -1.00 10.43
N SER A 45 -16.68 -0.52 9.82
CA SER A 45 -18.02 -0.59 10.42
C SER A 45 -18.52 -2.03 10.64
N HIS A 46 -17.96 -2.99 9.91
CA HIS A 46 -18.19 -4.43 10.10
C HIS A 46 -17.19 -5.08 11.07
N GLY A 47 -16.22 -4.32 11.59
CA GLY A 47 -15.22 -4.78 12.55
C GLY A 47 -13.91 -5.28 11.92
N GLY A 48 -13.68 -4.97 10.65
CA GLY A 48 -12.40 -5.18 9.99
C GLY A 48 -11.40 -4.05 10.24
N THR A 49 -10.21 -4.19 9.68
CA THR A 49 -9.20 -3.13 9.62
C THR A 49 -8.53 -3.12 8.25
N ALA A 50 -8.14 -1.95 7.76
CA ALA A 50 -7.43 -1.87 6.49
C ALA A 50 -6.47 -0.68 6.46
N ASN A 51 -5.43 -0.76 5.62
CA ASN A 51 -4.50 0.33 5.35
C ASN A 51 -4.31 0.52 3.84
N ILE A 52 -3.81 1.69 3.45
CA ILE A 52 -3.43 1.99 2.07
C ILE A 52 -1.91 1.98 1.97
N PHE A 53 -1.40 1.22 1.01
CA PHE A 53 0.01 1.10 0.70
C PHE A 53 0.28 1.49 -0.76
N MET A 54 0.79 2.73 -0.97
CA MET A 54 1.13 3.24 -2.29
C MET A 54 2.49 2.71 -2.76
N ASN A 55 2.51 2.08 -3.93
CA ASN A 55 3.74 1.71 -4.60
C ASN A 55 4.09 2.83 -5.59
N ASP A 56 4.66 3.96 -5.10
CA ASP A 56 4.83 5.19 -5.86
C ASP A 56 6.15 5.23 -6.64
N ASP A 57 6.14 4.59 -7.81
CA ASP A 57 7.28 4.51 -8.73
C ASP A 57 7.64 5.88 -9.37
N GLY A 58 6.75 6.85 -9.26
CA GLY A 58 6.90 8.21 -9.76
C GLY A 58 7.51 9.18 -8.76
N MET A 59 7.40 8.95 -7.46
CA MET A 59 7.79 9.90 -6.42
C MET A 59 9.18 10.52 -6.63
N GLN A 60 10.17 9.71 -6.98
CA GLN A 60 11.54 10.19 -7.24
C GLN A 60 11.71 10.93 -8.57
N LEU A 61 10.67 11.01 -9.42
CA LEU A 61 10.69 11.70 -10.72
C LEU A 61 10.01 13.06 -10.69
N LEU A 62 9.30 13.36 -9.59
CA LEU A 62 8.62 14.64 -9.38
C LEU A 62 9.63 15.76 -9.09
N SER A 63 9.20 17.02 -9.24
CA SER A 63 9.93 18.16 -8.68
C SER A 63 9.92 18.08 -7.16
N PRO A 64 10.87 18.75 -6.46
CA PRO A 64 10.89 18.77 -5.00
C PRO A 64 9.57 19.27 -4.38
N GLU A 65 8.93 20.24 -5.01
CA GLU A 65 7.66 20.83 -4.58
C GLU A 65 6.51 19.82 -4.72
N GLU A 66 6.37 19.19 -5.89
CA GLU A 66 5.35 18.17 -6.13
C GLU A 66 5.54 16.94 -5.23
N ALA A 67 6.79 16.52 -5.01
CA ALA A 67 7.09 15.41 -4.10
C ALA A 67 6.73 15.75 -2.65
N ALA A 68 7.00 16.97 -2.20
CA ALA A 68 6.65 17.44 -0.86
C ALA A 68 5.13 17.49 -0.67
N GLU A 69 4.38 18.01 -1.66
CA GLU A 69 2.92 18.05 -1.63
C GLU A 69 2.32 16.65 -1.57
N ARG A 70 2.81 15.72 -2.41
CA ARG A 70 2.34 14.33 -2.41
C ARG A 70 2.64 13.60 -1.09
N ARG A 71 3.82 13.81 -0.53
CA ARG A 71 4.19 13.26 0.78
C ARG A 71 3.31 13.81 1.90
N ALA A 72 3.05 15.13 1.89
CA ALA A 72 2.15 15.75 2.86
C ALA A 72 0.74 15.16 2.79
N TYR A 73 0.22 14.94 1.59
CA TYR A 73 -1.06 14.28 1.37
C TYR A 73 -1.06 12.84 1.92
N TYR A 74 -0.01 12.06 1.66
CA TYR A 74 0.09 10.70 2.18
C TYR A 74 0.14 10.66 3.71
N VAL A 75 0.85 11.59 4.33
CA VAL A 75 0.88 11.74 5.79
C VAL A 75 -0.50 12.09 6.35
N GLU A 76 -1.19 13.06 5.77
CA GLU A 76 -2.52 13.50 6.19
C GLU A 76 -3.55 12.35 6.15
N HIS A 77 -3.45 11.48 5.16
CA HIS A 77 -4.34 10.33 4.94
C HIS A 77 -3.82 9.01 5.55
N ASN A 78 -2.76 9.06 6.37
CA ASN A 78 -2.15 7.88 6.98
C ASN A 78 -1.80 6.77 5.97
N ILE A 79 -1.26 7.16 4.83
CA ILE A 79 -0.88 6.28 3.72
C ILE A 79 0.59 5.93 3.82
N GLY A 80 0.89 4.62 3.91
CA GLY A 80 2.25 4.12 3.74
C GLY A 80 2.65 4.08 2.26
N TRP A 81 3.91 4.39 1.95
CA TRP A 81 4.36 4.36 0.57
C TRP A 81 5.83 3.95 0.43
N VAL A 82 6.15 3.37 -0.72
CA VAL A 82 7.52 3.03 -1.12
C VAL A 82 7.76 3.47 -2.57
N ALA A 83 8.89 4.15 -2.79
CA ALA A 83 9.40 4.51 -4.10
C ALA A 83 10.74 3.82 -4.36
N ARG A 84 10.79 2.95 -5.36
CA ARG A 84 12.04 2.29 -5.76
C ARG A 84 12.98 3.24 -6.49
N PRO A 85 14.30 2.91 -6.59
CA PRO A 85 15.29 3.73 -7.28
C PRO A 85 14.89 4.09 -8.71
N LYS A 86 15.37 5.23 -9.20
CA LYS A 86 15.21 5.63 -10.60
C LYS A 86 15.83 4.59 -11.54
N HIS A 87 15.19 4.37 -12.69
CA HIS A 87 15.75 3.52 -13.74
C HIS A 87 17.04 4.13 -14.27
N ASN A 88 18.15 3.47 -14.02
CA ASN A 88 19.49 3.86 -14.47
C ASN A 88 20.29 2.62 -14.94
N PRO A 89 20.03 2.11 -16.16
CA PRO A 89 20.68 0.92 -16.67
C PRO A 89 22.18 1.13 -16.95
N ASN A 90 22.59 2.37 -17.19
CA ASN A 90 23.96 2.75 -17.52
C ASN A 90 24.75 3.25 -16.30
N GLY A 91 24.15 3.26 -15.12
CA GLY A 91 24.86 3.60 -13.88
C GLY A 91 25.91 2.58 -13.52
N GLU A 92 26.97 3.02 -12.85
CA GLU A 92 28.03 2.15 -12.37
C GLU A 92 27.79 1.73 -10.91
N GLY A 93 28.17 0.50 -10.56
CA GLY A 93 28.08 -0.03 -9.20
C GLY A 93 26.65 0.14 -8.61
N LEU A 94 26.54 0.78 -7.47
CA LEU A 94 25.30 0.99 -6.74
C LEU A 94 24.34 1.97 -7.41
N GLN A 95 24.79 2.79 -8.34
CA GLN A 95 23.92 3.70 -9.10
C GLN A 95 23.14 2.99 -10.20
N ARG A 96 23.55 1.77 -10.56
CA ARG A 96 22.86 0.98 -11.56
C ARG A 96 21.60 0.37 -10.97
N PHE A 97 20.44 0.74 -11.53
CA PHE A 97 19.15 0.12 -11.19
C PHE A 97 18.31 -0.10 -12.44
N ILE A 98 17.88 -1.34 -12.66
CA ILE A 98 17.10 -1.70 -13.83
C ILE A 98 15.67 -2.02 -13.38
N ARG A 99 14.73 -1.14 -13.70
CA ARG A 99 13.29 -1.42 -13.52
C ARG A 99 12.86 -2.47 -14.54
N ARG A 100 12.67 -3.71 -14.10
CA ARG A 100 12.36 -4.85 -14.96
C ARG A 100 10.86 -4.92 -15.29
N GLY A 101 10.51 -5.70 -16.33
CA GLY A 101 9.16 -5.99 -16.76
C GLY A 101 8.61 -5.02 -17.80
N LYS A 102 7.70 -5.51 -18.67
CA LYS A 102 7.11 -4.74 -19.77
C LYS A 102 6.33 -3.54 -19.26
N PHE A 103 5.52 -3.73 -18.24
CA PHE A 103 4.69 -2.69 -17.63
C PHE A 103 5.26 -2.16 -16.30
N LYS A 104 6.34 -2.75 -15.80
CA LYS A 104 7.05 -2.37 -14.58
C LYS A 104 6.21 -2.41 -13.28
N LYS A 105 4.89 -2.56 -13.34
CA LYS A 105 3.94 -2.55 -12.24
C LYS A 105 4.21 -3.69 -11.25
N ALA A 106 4.17 -4.94 -11.69
CA ALA A 106 4.46 -6.10 -10.83
C ALA A 106 5.84 -6.02 -10.19
N SER A 107 6.86 -5.57 -10.95
CA SER A 107 8.22 -5.37 -10.43
C SER A 107 8.29 -4.25 -9.40
N ASN A 108 7.46 -3.19 -9.53
CA ASN A 108 7.35 -2.12 -8.54
C ASN A 108 6.72 -2.65 -7.25
N MET A 109 5.58 -3.32 -7.36
CA MET A 109 4.89 -3.92 -6.23
C MET A 109 5.77 -4.93 -5.48
N ASN A 110 6.47 -5.82 -6.21
CA ASN A 110 7.40 -6.77 -5.60
C ASN A 110 8.56 -6.08 -4.87
N TYR A 111 9.06 -4.96 -5.40
CA TYR A 111 10.10 -4.19 -4.71
C TYR A 111 9.57 -3.60 -3.41
N ALA A 112 8.39 -3.00 -3.43
CA ALA A 112 7.75 -2.42 -2.25
C ALA A 112 7.44 -3.49 -1.19
N LEU A 113 6.92 -4.65 -1.59
CA LEU A 113 6.75 -5.81 -0.71
C LEU A 113 8.08 -6.29 -0.13
N GLY A 114 9.17 -6.25 -0.93
CA GLY A 114 10.51 -6.60 -0.44
C GLY A 114 11.02 -5.65 0.65
N ILE A 115 10.74 -4.36 0.58
CA ILE A 115 11.02 -3.40 1.65
C ILE A 115 10.18 -3.73 2.89
N SER A 116 8.87 -3.93 2.73
CA SER A 116 7.97 -4.31 3.82
C SER A 116 8.47 -5.57 4.55
N LEU A 117 8.80 -6.62 3.82
CA LEU A 117 9.33 -7.88 4.40
C LEU A 117 10.64 -7.67 5.18
N LYS A 118 11.57 -6.86 4.67
CA LYS A 118 12.80 -6.55 5.40
C LYS A 118 12.54 -5.82 6.72
N VAL A 119 11.55 -4.93 6.75
CA VAL A 119 11.13 -4.24 7.97
C VAL A 119 10.54 -5.23 8.97
N GLU A 120 9.64 -6.10 8.52
CA GLU A 120 9.04 -7.15 9.35
C GLU A 120 10.11 -8.12 9.90
N ASP A 121 11.07 -8.53 9.08
CA ASP A 121 12.18 -9.41 9.52
C ASP A 121 13.00 -8.76 10.65
N LYS A 122 13.19 -7.43 10.64
CA LYS A 122 13.85 -6.71 11.73
C LYS A 122 12.95 -6.59 12.96
N LEU A 123 11.67 -6.29 12.77
CA LEU A 123 10.68 -6.18 13.87
C LEU A 123 10.54 -7.49 14.66
N VAL A 124 10.54 -8.63 13.98
CA VAL A 124 10.45 -9.96 14.61
C VAL A 124 11.67 -10.24 15.51
N GLN A 125 12.82 -9.64 15.22
CA GLN A 125 14.05 -9.83 16.01
C GLN A 125 14.10 -8.96 17.27
N LEU A 126 13.17 -8.00 17.42
CA LEU A 126 13.15 -7.14 18.60
C LEU A 126 12.64 -7.92 19.83
N ASP A 127 13.36 -7.75 20.94
CA ASP A 127 12.94 -8.31 22.24
C ASP A 127 11.81 -7.44 22.83
N ARG A 128 10.59 -7.95 22.75
CA ARG A 128 9.40 -7.31 23.31
C ARG A 128 9.18 -7.76 24.76
N THR A 129 9.99 -7.24 25.68
CA THR A 129 9.86 -7.54 27.11
C THR A 129 8.88 -6.59 27.78
N GLY A 130 7.98 -7.14 28.61
CA GLY A 130 7.02 -6.33 29.38
C GLY A 130 5.73 -5.98 28.64
N VAL A 131 5.10 -4.87 29.03
CA VAL A 131 3.90 -4.37 28.36
C VAL A 131 4.35 -3.50 27.18
N TRP A 132 4.13 -3.98 25.98
CA TRP A 132 4.46 -3.28 24.74
C TRP A 132 3.27 -2.40 24.33
N THR A 133 3.49 -1.10 24.21
CA THR A 133 2.45 -0.13 23.83
C THR A 133 2.42 0.08 22.31
N GLN A 134 1.30 0.60 21.81
CA GLN A 134 1.18 0.95 20.40
C GLN A 134 2.22 2.01 19.96
N SER A 135 2.57 2.96 20.84
CA SER A 135 3.59 3.97 20.56
C SER A 135 4.99 3.35 20.43
N GLU A 136 5.32 2.38 21.29
CA GLU A 136 6.59 1.65 21.21
C GLU A 136 6.69 0.80 19.95
N GLU A 137 5.58 0.18 19.52
CA GLU A 137 5.52 -0.54 18.25
C GLU A 137 5.73 0.39 17.06
N GLU A 138 5.10 1.57 17.07
CA GLU A 138 5.27 2.56 16.00
C GLU A 138 6.70 3.10 15.93
N GLU A 139 7.30 3.45 17.08
CA GLU A 139 8.69 3.90 17.15
C GLU A 139 9.67 2.80 16.66
N ALA A 140 9.42 1.56 17.06
CA ALA A 140 10.21 0.42 16.61
C ALA A 140 10.09 0.20 15.11
N TYR A 141 8.87 0.32 14.57
CA TYR A 141 8.63 0.22 13.14
C TYR A 141 9.39 1.30 12.35
N GLN A 142 9.27 2.57 12.76
CA GLN A 142 9.97 3.68 12.10
C GLN A 142 11.49 3.50 12.15
N LYS A 143 12.03 3.00 13.26
CA LYS A 143 13.45 2.68 13.39
C LYS A 143 13.86 1.57 12.43
N CYS A 144 13.13 0.46 12.36
CA CYS A 144 13.40 -0.64 11.44
C CYS A 144 13.30 -0.19 9.97
N LEU A 145 12.31 0.65 9.64
CA LEU A 145 12.19 1.21 8.31
C LEU A 145 13.41 2.08 7.94
N ALA A 146 13.85 2.95 8.84
CA ALA A 146 15.04 3.77 8.63
C ALA A 146 16.29 2.92 8.39
N GLU A 147 16.50 1.86 9.19
CA GLU A 147 17.60 0.93 9.01
C GLU A 147 17.56 0.21 7.65
N VAL A 148 16.37 -0.23 7.20
CA VAL A 148 16.20 -0.85 5.88
C VAL A 148 16.52 0.14 4.76
N LEU A 149 16.11 1.41 4.89
CA LEU A 149 16.41 2.44 3.90
C LEU A 149 17.91 2.77 3.85
N ASP A 150 18.60 2.73 4.99
CA ASP A 150 20.06 2.87 5.06
C ASP A 150 20.77 1.70 4.36
N GLU A 151 20.29 0.47 4.54
CA GLU A 151 20.79 -0.70 3.79
C GLU A 151 20.56 -0.58 2.28
N GLU A 152 19.49 0.08 1.86
CA GLU A 152 19.23 0.44 0.47
C GLU A 152 20.08 1.65 0.00
N LEU A 153 20.95 2.19 0.86
CA LEU A 153 21.89 3.29 0.59
C LEU A 153 21.17 4.59 0.14
N GLY A 154 20.01 4.87 0.68
CA GLY A 154 19.20 6.03 0.36
C GLY A 154 18.61 6.03 -1.07
N ARG A 155 18.72 4.91 -1.80
CA ARG A 155 18.20 4.80 -3.17
C ARG A 155 16.69 4.60 -3.19
N ALA A 156 16.15 3.84 -2.24
CA ALA A 156 14.72 3.72 -2.01
C ALA A 156 14.24 4.85 -1.10
N TRP A 157 13.03 5.30 -1.32
CA TRP A 157 12.34 6.22 -0.41
C TRP A 157 11.08 5.53 0.11
N ALA A 158 10.80 5.68 1.38
CA ALA A 158 9.60 5.16 1.99
C ALA A 158 9.24 5.96 3.23
N GLU A 159 7.95 6.05 3.52
CA GLU A 159 7.40 6.65 4.75
C GLU A 159 6.05 6.01 5.09
N GLY A 160 5.58 6.21 6.30
CA GLY A 160 4.32 5.67 6.79
C GLY A 160 4.37 4.15 7.00
N ASP A 161 3.22 3.55 7.19
CA ASP A 161 3.08 2.11 7.44
C ASP A 161 2.95 1.33 6.13
N SER A 162 3.96 0.52 5.82
CA SER A 162 3.99 -0.35 4.64
C SER A 162 3.78 -1.83 4.99
N ARG A 163 3.32 -2.15 6.21
CA ARG A 163 3.01 -3.52 6.61
C ARG A 163 1.88 -4.09 5.77
N VAL A 164 1.94 -5.39 5.55
CA VAL A 164 0.98 -6.13 4.74
C VAL A 164 0.15 -7.02 5.64
N GLY A 165 -1.18 -6.93 5.50
CA GLY A 165 -2.13 -7.71 6.27
C GLY A 165 -2.41 -9.10 5.70
N ASP A 166 -3.50 -9.70 6.15
CA ASP A 166 -3.92 -11.06 5.78
C ASP A 166 -4.30 -11.16 4.29
N TYR A 167 -4.91 -10.09 3.76
CA TYR A 167 -5.29 -9.99 2.36
C TYR A 167 -4.72 -8.74 1.69
N ILE A 168 -4.45 -8.84 0.40
CA ILE A 168 -4.03 -7.72 -0.44
C ILE A 168 -5.12 -7.43 -1.46
N LEU A 169 -5.66 -6.21 -1.46
CA LEU A 169 -6.51 -5.67 -2.51
C LEU A 169 -5.66 -4.82 -3.46
N ILE A 170 -5.53 -5.23 -4.71
CA ILE A 170 -4.79 -4.47 -5.72
C ILE A 170 -5.77 -3.56 -6.46
N VAL A 171 -5.51 -2.25 -6.41
CA VAL A 171 -6.34 -1.22 -7.06
C VAL A 171 -5.45 -0.32 -7.90
N ASP A 172 -5.81 -0.11 -9.17
CA ASP A 172 -5.10 0.84 -10.04
C ASP A 172 -5.34 2.28 -9.59
N SER A 173 -4.33 3.13 -9.75
CA SER A 173 -4.34 4.53 -9.26
C SER A 173 -5.45 5.41 -9.84
N ASP A 174 -6.10 4.98 -10.90
CA ASP A 174 -7.22 5.63 -11.58
C ASP A 174 -8.55 4.89 -11.41
N THR A 175 -8.61 3.93 -10.49
CA THR A 175 -9.79 3.08 -10.25
C THR A 175 -10.54 3.53 -9.01
N ARG A 176 -11.86 3.59 -9.09
CA ARG A 176 -12.75 3.78 -7.94
C ARG A 176 -13.43 2.46 -7.61
N ILE A 177 -13.48 2.11 -6.33
CA ILE A 177 -14.09 0.87 -5.86
C ILE A 177 -15.41 1.16 -5.13
N PRO A 178 -16.39 0.24 -5.20
CA PRO A 178 -17.59 0.32 -4.36
C PRO A 178 -17.26 0.23 -2.87
N GLU A 179 -18.05 0.89 -2.05
CA GLU A 179 -17.85 0.91 -0.59
C GLU A 179 -17.89 -0.48 0.04
N GLU A 180 -18.68 -1.39 -0.51
CA GLU A 180 -18.82 -2.77 -0.03
C GLU A 180 -17.75 -3.74 -0.56
N CYS A 181 -16.86 -3.26 -1.43
CA CYS A 181 -15.90 -4.11 -2.13
C CYS A 181 -15.07 -5.00 -1.19
N MET A 182 -14.58 -4.44 -0.08
CA MET A 182 -13.72 -5.18 0.85
C MET A 182 -14.51 -6.23 1.63
N ILE A 183 -15.66 -5.87 2.19
CA ILE A 183 -16.45 -6.83 2.98
C ILE A 183 -16.99 -7.96 2.10
N ASP A 184 -17.35 -7.69 0.86
CA ASP A 184 -17.80 -8.71 -0.08
C ASP A 184 -16.64 -9.63 -0.48
N ALA A 185 -15.45 -9.07 -0.78
CA ALA A 185 -14.27 -9.86 -1.13
C ALA A 185 -13.80 -10.77 0.01
N VAL A 186 -13.67 -10.21 1.21
CA VAL A 186 -13.23 -10.97 2.39
C VAL A 186 -14.24 -12.06 2.73
N SER A 187 -15.56 -11.76 2.67
CA SER A 187 -16.59 -12.77 2.93
C SER A 187 -16.50 -13.95 1.96
N GLU A 188 -16.26 -13.69 0.67
CA GLU A 188 -16.11 -14.74 -0.34
C GLU A 188 -14.85 -15.60 -0.10
N LEU A 189 -13.72 -14.96 0.23
CA LEU A 189 -12.46 -15.66 0.48
C LEU A 189 -12.53 -16.51 1.76
N GLU A 190 -13.16 -16.02 2.82
CA GLU A 190 -13.33 -16.76 4.08
C GLU A 190 -14.31 -17.93 3.93
N GLU A 191 -15.38 -17.79 3.12
CA GLU A 191 -16.30 -18.89 2.82
C GLU A 191 -15.65 -19.94 1.89
N SER A 192 -14.62 -19.55 1.12
CA SER A 192 -13.98 -20.38 0.10
C SER A 192 -12.46 -20.47 0.30
N PRO A 193 -11.94 -21.14 1.35
CA PRO A 193 -10.50 -21.16 1.67
C PRO A 193 -9.59 -21.72 0.58
N GLN A 194 -10.16 -22.45 -0.41
CA GLN A 194 -9.43 -22.95 -1.58
C GLN A 194 -9.21 -21.89 -2.66
N VAL A 195 -9.87 -20.72 -2.56
CA VAL A 195 -9.72 -19.61 -3.51
C VAL A 195 -8.57 -18.71 -3.05
N ALA A 196 -7.50 -18.64 -3.83
CA ALA A 196 -6.35 -17.81 -3.55
C ALA A 196 -6.45 -16.40 -4.18
N ILE A 197 -7.27 -16.23 -5.21
CA ILE A 197 -7.40 -14.96 -5.93
C ILE A 197 -8.87 -14.75 -6.30
N LEU A 198 -9.39 -13.58 -5.95
CA LEU A 198 -10.70 -13.10 -6.35
C LEU A 198 -10.51 -11.89 -7.28
N GLN A 199 -11.17 -11.91 -8.43
CA GLN A 199 -11.10 -10.81 -9.39
C GLN A 199 -12.48 -10.20 -9.59
N PHE A 200 -12.59 -8.89 -9.37
CA PHE A 200 -13.77 -8.12 -9.75
C PHE A 200 -13.69 -7.66 -11.20
N SER A 201 -14.84 -7.62 -11.88
CA SER A 201 -14.92 -6.97 -13.18
C SER A 201 -14.96 -5.45 -12.98
N SER A 202 -14.07 -4.72 -13.66
CA SER A 202 -14.13 -3.26 -13.72
C SER A 202 -15.00 -2.80 -14.88
N GLY A 203 -15.91 -1.86 -14.62
CA GLY A 203 -16.66 -1.13 -15.65
C GLY A 203 -15.99 0.20 -15.97
N VAL A 204 -16.09 0.64 -17.22
CA VAL A 204 -15.68 2.01 -17.59
C VAL A 204 -16.70 2.97 -16.98
N MET A 205 -16.27 3.86 -16.09
CA MET A 205 -17.10 4.98 -15.67
C MET A 205 -17.20 5.97 -16.82
N ASN A 206 -18.42 6.16 -17.35
CA ASN A 206 -18.68 7.24 -18.30
C ASN A 206 -18.47 8.58 -17.59
N VAL A 207 -17.36 9.24 -17.88
CA VAL A 207 -17.18 10.64 -17.52
C VAL A 207 -18.08 11.42 -18.48
N THR A 208 -19.28 11.74 -18.05
CA THR A 208 -20.09 12.74 -18.76
C THR A 208 -19.38 14.07 -18.57
N THR A 209 -18.65 14.49 -19.59
CA THR A 209 -18.25 15.90 -19.74
C THR A 209 -19.51 16.70 -19.97
N SER A 210 -20.01 17.37 -18.94
CA SER A 210 -20.96 18.48 -19.05
C SER A 210 -20.20 19.78 -19.22
#